data_5279706b79198df41dc913b9ca693de6
#
_entry.id   5279706b79198df41dc913b9ca693de6
#
_cell.length_a   1.000
_cell.length_b   1.000
_cell.length_c   1.000
_cell.angle_alpha   90.00
_cell.angle_beta   90.00
_cell.angle_gamma   90.00
#
_symmetry.space_group_name_H-M   'P 1'
#
loop_
_entity.id
_entity.type
_entity.pdbx_description
1 polymer ?
#
loop_
_entity_poly.entity_id
_entity_poly.type
_entity_poly.pdbx_seq_one_letter_code
_entity_poly.pdbx_strand_id
1 'polypeptide(L)' 'LVKNNVEAALKYGCEQALTGPIERNDLGTVRHHLEVLSEEQKAVYDAIGTELVRISEKKHTERNYRQMKEMLRKESE' A
#
# COMPACT_ATOMS: atom_id res chain seq x y z
N LEU A 1 -3.71 1.31 25.37
CA LEU A 1 -3.03 0.02 25.14
C LEU A 1 -3.79 -0.84 24.16
N VAL A 2 -5.09 -1.03 24.41
CA VAL A 2 -5.93 -1.81 23.50
C VAL A 2 -5.98 -1.13 22.13
N LYS A 3 -6.11 0.19 22.12
CA LYS A 3 -6.14 0.97 20.91
C LYS A 3 -4.85 0.78 20.10
N ASN A 4 -3.71 0.82 20.79
CA ASN A 4 -2.42 0.64 20.13
C ASN A 4 -2.30 -0.75 19.51
N ASN A 5 -2.83 -1.77 20.20
CA ASN A 5 -2.81 -3.12 19.68
C ASN A 5 -3.64 -3.26 18.41
N VAL A 6 -4.80 -2.61 18.38
CA VAL A 6 -5.68 -2.64 17.20
C VAL A 6 -5.01 -1.93 16.03
N GLU A 7 -4.44 -0.75 16.29
CA GLU A 7 -3.74 -0.01 15.26
C GLU A 7 -2.55 -0.78 14.71
N ALA A 8 -1.79 -1.43 15.59
CA ALA A 8 -0.65 -2.24 15.18
C ALA A 8 -1.09 -3.42 14.34
N ALA A 9 -2.20 -4.08 14.73
CA ALA A 9 -2.72 -5.21 13.99
C ALA A 9 -3.20 -4.81 12.60
N LEU A 10 -3.89 -3.66 12.51
CA LEU A 10 -4.35 -3.15 11.21
C LEU A 10 -3.18 -2.79 10.33
N LYS A 11 -2.18 -2.12 10.88
CA LYS A 11 -0.99 -1.74 10.14
C LYS A 11 -0.23 -2.98 9.66
N TYR A 12 -0.06 -3.95 10.55
CA TYR A 12 0.63 -5.19 10.21
C TYR A 12 -0.11 -5.95 9.09
N GLY A 13 -1.44 -6.02 9.20
CA GLY A 13 -2.26 -6.64 8.17
C GLY A 13 -2.13 -5.95 6.83
N CYS A 14 -2.12 -4.62 6.83
CA CYS A 14 -1.93 -3.85 5.61
C CYS A 14 -0.55 -4.09 5.02
N GLU A 15 0.48 -4.12 5.84
CA GLU A 15 1.84 -4.40 5.37
C GLU A 15 1.93 -5.77 4.73
N GLN A 16 1.30 -6.78 5.33
CA GLN A 16 1.29 -8.13 4.78
C GLN A 16 0.62 -8.15 3.40
N ALA A 17 -0.51 -7.44 3.29
CA ALA A 17 -1.23 -7.39 2.03
C ALA A 17 -0.48 -6.64 0.94
N LEU A 18 0.31 -5.65 1.33
CA LEU A 18 0.96 -4.75 0.39
C LEU A 18 2.38 -5.15 0.00
N THR A 19 3.10 -5.81 0.92
CA THR A 19 4.52 -6.07 0.73
C THR A 19 4.82 -6.82 -0.57
N GLY A 20 4.08 -7.88 -0.86
CA GLY A 20 4.28 -8.63 -2.09
C GLY A 20 3.83 -7.87 -3.34
N PRO A 21 2.54 -7.47 -3.43
CA PRO A 21 2.04 -6.82 -4.63
C PRO A 21 2.71 -5.49 -4.96
N ILE A 22 2.95 -4.66 -3.95
CA ILE A 22 3.60 -3.36 -4.17
C ILE A 22 5.03 -3.56 -4.66
N GLU A 23 5.78 -4.41 -3.98
CA GLU A 23 7.17 -4.64 -4.35
C GLU A 23 7.29 -5.24 -5.74
N ARG A 24 6.39 -6.15 -6.10
CA ARG A 24 6.35 -6.76 -7.43
C ARG A 24 5.79 -5.84 -8.51
N ASN A 25 5.30 -4.68 -8.11
CA ASN A 25 4.64 -3.74 -9.03
C ASN A 25 3.40 -4.38 -9.68
N ASP A 26 2.66 -5.13 -8.88
CA ASP A 26 1.47 -5.84 -9.33
C ASP A 26 0.25 -4.93 -9.28
N LEU A 27 0.07 -4.16 -10.34
CA LEU A 27 -0.98 -3.14 -10.41
C LEU A 27 -2.39 -3.72 -10.32
N GLY A 28 -2.60 -4.88 -10.93
CA GLY A 28 -3.91 -5.52 -10.91
C GLY A 28 -4.36 -5.89 -9.51
N THR A 29 -3.45 -6.49 -8.74
CA THR A 29 -3.77 -6.88 -7.36
C THR A 29 -4.04 -5.66 -6.49
N VAL A 30 -3.21 -4.63 -6.60
CA VAL A 30 -3.39 -3.41 -5.81
C VAL A 30 -4.70 -2.72 -6.18
N ARG A 31 -5.02 -2.65 -7.47
CA ARG A 31 -6.29 -2.05 -7.91
C ARG A 31 -7.47 -2.79 -7.31
N HIS A 32 -7.42 -4.12 -7.31
CA HIS A 32 -8.49 -4.92 -6.73
C HIS A 32 -8.65 -4.65 -5.23
N HIS A 33 -7.54 -4.54 -4.50
CA HIS A 33 -7.58 -4.20 -3.09
C HIS A 33 -8.27 -2.86 -2.87
N LEU A 34 -7.91 -1.85 -3.67
CA LEU A 34 -8.47 -0.51 -3.53
C LEU A 34 -9.97 -0.49 -3.82
N GLU A 35 -10.44 -1.39 -4.68
CA GLU A 35 -11.87 -1.46 -5.00
C GLU A 35 -12.72 -1.99 -3.86
N VAL A 36 -12.15 -2.85 -3.02
CA VAL A 36 -12.92 -3.51 -1.96
C VAL A 36 -12.76 -2.87 -0.58
N LEU A 37 -11.81 -1.95 -0.43
CA LEU A 37 -11.56 -1.29 0.85
C LEU A 37 -12.50 -0.12 1.08
N SER A 38 -12.80 0.15 2.36
CA SER A 38 -13.56 1.36 2.73
C SER A 38 -12.66 2.58 2.57
N GLU A 39 -13.27 3.76 2.62
CA GLU A 39 -12.50 5.00 2.51
C GLU A 39 -11.44 5.13 3.59
N GLU A 40 -11.79 4.75 4.83
CA GLU A 40 -10.84 4.80 5.93
C GLU A 40 -9.69 3.81 5.72
N GLN A 41 -10.02 2.61 5.25
CA GLN A 41 -9.02 1.60 4.98
C GLN A 41 -8.12 2.02 3.83
N LYS A 42 -8.68 2.68 2.81
CA LYS A 42 -7.88 3.19 1.69
C LYS A 42 -6.84 4.19 2.16
N ALA A 43 -7.20 5.06 3.10
CA ALA A 43 -6.27 6.07 3.61
C ALA A 43 -5.04 5.40 4.24
N VAL A 44 -5.27 4.36 5.04
CA VAL A 44 -4.19 3.61 5.67
C VAL A 44 -3.37 2.86 4.61
N TYR A 45 -4.06 2.23 3.67
CA TYR A 45 -3.44 1.48 2.59
C TYR A 45 -2.53 2.38 1.76
N ASP A 46 -3.02 3.57 1.40
CA ASP A 46 -2.24 4.51 0.60
C ASP A 46 -1.00 4.99 1.34
N ALA A 47 -1.13 5.28 2.62
CA ALA A 47 0.00 5.76 3.43
C ALA A 47 1.10 4.71 3.50
N ILE A 48 0.72 3.48 3.84
CA ILE A 48 1.68 2.37 3.94
C ILE A 48 2.22 2.02 2.56
N GLY A 49 1.35 1.99 1.55
CA GLY A 49 1.74 1.67 0.19
C GLY A 49 2.76 2.64 -0.37
N THR A 50 2.57 3.92 -0.10
CA THR A 50 3.51 4.95 -0.56
C THR A 50 4.89 4.74 0.05
N GLU A 51 4.95 4.39 1.33
CA GLU A 51 6.23 4.09 1.97
C GLU A 51 6.87 2.84 1.38
N LEU A 52 6.08 1.81 1.12
CA LEU A 52 6.59 0.58 0.52
C LEU A 52 7.11 0.80 -0.89
N VAL A 53 6.44 1.66 -1.66
CA VAL A 53 6.93 2.02 -3.00
C VAL A 53 8.29 2.68 -2.89
N ARG A 54 8.44 3.60 -1.95
CA ARG A 54 9.71 4.31 -1.78
C ARG A 54 10.84 3.35 -1.44
N ILE A 55 10.58 2.39 -0.56
CA ILE A 55 11.55 1.38 -0.20
C ILE A 55 11.85 0.48 -1.40
N SER A 56 10.81 0.08 -2.12
CA SER A 56 10.96 -0.81 -3.27
C SER A 56 11.75 -0.15 -4.39
N GLU A 57 11.57 1.14 -4.60
CA GLU A 57 12.35 1.87 -5.60
C GLU A 57 13.85 1.85 -5.32
N LYS A 58 14.19 1.88 -4.06
CA LYS A 58 15.60 1.81 -3.66
C LYS A 58 16.18 0.42 -3.85
N LYS A 59 15.36 -0.62 -3.63
CA LYS A 59 15.78 -2.01 -3.77
C LYS A 59 15.84 -2.44 -5.24
N HIS A 60 14.91 -1.94 -6.03
CA HIS A 60 14.72 -2.38 -7.42
C HIS A 60 14.76 -1.17 -8.36
N THR A 61 15.96 -0.61 -8.54
CA THR A 61 16.12 0.61 -9.34
C THR A 61 15.74 0.41 -10.80
N GLU A 62 15.68 -0.83 -11.26
CA GLU A 62 15.33 -1.15 -12.64
C GLU A 62 13.82 -1.15 -12.89
N ARG A 63 13.01 -1.13 -11.82
CA ARG A 63 11.55 -1.17 -11.92
C ARG A 63 10.95 0.22 -11.95
N ASN A 64 9.87 0.38 -12.70
CA ASN A 64 9.17 1.65 -12.82
C ASN A 64 7.87 1.60 -12.01
N TYR A 65 7.87 2.25 -10.85
CA TYR A 65 6.70 2.28 -9.95
C TYR A 65 5.80 3.49 -10.19
N ARG A 66 5.97 4.18 -11.29
CA ARG A 66 5.21 5.39 -11.58
C ARG A 66 3.71 5.18 -11.52
N GLN A 67 3.22 4.13 -12.18
CA GLN A 67 1.78 3.84 -12.19
C GLN A 67 1.28 3.45 -10.80
N MET A 68 2.09 2.74 -10.05
CA MET A 68 1.76 2.38 -8.67
C MET A 68 1.61 3.63 -7.81
N LYS A 69 2.53 4.57 -7.92
CA LYS A 69 2.46 5.83 -7.19
C LYS A 69 1.21 6.62 -7.54
N GLU A 70 0.88 6.69 -8.82
CA GLU A 70 -0.30 7.41 -9.27
C GLU A 70 -1.57 6.78 -8.74
N MET A 71 -1.64 5.46 -8.74
CA MET A 71 -2.81 4.74 -8.26
C MET A 71 -3.05 5.01 -6.77
N LEU A 72 -2.00 4.94 -5.96
CA LEU A 72 -2.10 5.20 -4.53
C LEU A 72 -2.43 6.66 -4.24
N ARG A 73 -1.85 7.57 -5.00
CA ARG A 73 -2.11 9.00 -4.84
C ARG A 73 -3.56 9.35 -5.16
N LYS A 74 -4.10 8.79 -6.23
CA LYS A 74 -5.49 9.07 -6.65
C LYS A 74 -6.48 8.71 -5.56
N GLU A 75 -6.25 7.58 -4.91
CA GLU A 75 -7.17 7.12 -3.88
C GLU A 75 -7.11 7.98 -2.62
N SER A 76 -5.98 8.64 -2.37
CA SER A 76 -5.83 9.49 -1.20
C SER A 76 -6.40 10.89 -1.40
N GLU A 77 -6.70 11.26 -2.62
CA GLU A 77 -7.36 12.53 -2.91
C GLU A 77 -8.86 12.38 -2.79
#